data_51ed5db4193293472700c08fd986bf84
#
_entry.id   51ed5db4193293472700c08fd986bf84
#
_cell.length_a   1.000
_cell.length_b   1.000
_cell.length_c   1.000
_cell.angle_alpha   90.00
_cell.angle_beta   90.00
_cell.angle_gamma   90.00
#
_symmetry.space_group_name_H-M   'P 1'
#
loop_
_entity.id
_entity.type
_entity.pdbx_description
1 polymer ?
#
loop_
_entity_poly.entity_id
_entity_poly.type
_entity_poly.pdbx_seq_one_letter_code
_entity_poly.pdbx_strand_id
1 'polypeptide(L)'
;MKRGKEKSSEGPLVSIVCTNYNKGTWIRDAIEGFLQQETDFPYEILIIDDSSSDNSPDIIKEFAENYPDKIRAFYNTKNLGITKTWIKVCKEANGKYIARCDGDDYWVDNEKLKKQVALLESSQGSLWCSTDFDIILPDGTKTHTSALENGIMVRATSYENLLATKGFTMASTWVVATNLMLEVNDAIDTGAIDDTFNIQLELFYRTKLTYLPEATTVYRVGHESDSHPADTIKAKQRNDRLLETQLEYIDKYRDKVDFVELSKQSMTASTNLEAMLLDERSNLLQANITIRQQQELLDELDSRIKEIQDSKRYKLAGAMAYPMAYLKRVKGRFR
;
A
#
# COMPACT_ATOMS: atom_id res chain seq x y z
N MET A 1 -17.44 -37.54 -25.65
CA MET A 1 -16.80 -36.62 -26.60
C MET A 1 -16.20 -35.47 -25.81
N LYS A 2 -14.89 -35.50 -25.53
CA LYS A 2 -14.16 -34.38 -24.91
C LYS A 2 -13.92 -33.35 -26.02
N ARG A 3 -14.54 -32.18 -25.94
CA ARG A 3 -14.16 -31.02 -26.76
C ARG A 3 -12.77 -30.59 -26.34
N GLY A 4 -11.75 -30.87 -27.16
CA GLY A 4 -10.44 -30.26 -27.02
C GLY A 4 -10.62 -28.74 -27.18
N LYS A 5 -10.21 -27.97 -26.16
CA LYS A 5 -9.96 -26.55 -26.34
C LYS A 5 -8.79 -26.42 -27.31
N GLU A 6 -9.03 -25.91 -28.49
CA GLU A 6 -7.99 -25.41 -29.38
C GLU A 6 -7.16 -24.37 -28.57
N LYS A 7 -5.86 -24.61 -28.44
CA LYS A 7 -4.95 -23.56 -27.96
C LYS A 7 -5.04 -22.41 -28.95
N SER A 8 -5.49 -21.23 -28.49
CA SER A 8 -5.42 -20.01 -29.30
C SER A 8 -3.96 -19.79 -29.69
N SER A 9 -3.73 -19.57 -30.99
CA SER A 9 -2.39 -19.30 -31.56
C SER A 9 -1.86 -17.90 -31.19
N GLU A 10 -2.59 -17.13 -30.42
CA GLU A 10 -2.21 -15.80 -29.96
C GLU A 10 -1.58 -15.89 -28.56
N GLY A 11 -0.43 -15.22 -28.38
CA GLY A 11 0.23 -15.09 -27.08
C GLY A 11 -0.64 -14.36 -26.05
N PRO A 12 -0.16 -14.19 -24.80
CA PRO A 12 -0.92 -13.49 -23.77
C PRO A 12 -1.16 -12.03 -24.17
N LEU A 13 -2.36 -11.50 -23.88
CA LEU A 13 -2.64 -10.06 -24.04
C LEU A 13 -2.09 -9.27 -22.86
N VAL A 14 -2.11 -9.84 -21.65
CA VAL A 14 -1.64 -9.21 -20.42
C VAL A 14 -0.60 -10.11 -19.74
N SER A 15 0.53 -9.51 -19.35
CA SER A 15 1.47 -10.10 -18.41
C SER A 15 1.25 -9.47 -17.03
N ILE A 16 0.76 -10.25 -16.06
CA ILE A 16 0.75 -9.85 -14.67
C ILE A 16 2.18 -9.95 -14.15
N VAL A 17 2.72 -8.88 -13.58
CA VAL A 17 4.09 -8.83 -13.06
C VAL A 17 4.04 -8.55 -11.56
N CYS A 18 4.60 -9.47 -10.78
CA CYS A 18 4.67 -9.40 -9.33
C CYS A 18 6.11 -9.47 -8.86
N THR A 19 6.53 -8.45 -8.09
CA THR A 19 7.81 -8.44 -7.36
C THR A 19 7.59 -8.90 -5.92
N ASN A 20 8.50 -9.72 -5.41
CA ASN A 20 8.44 -10.26 -4.06
C ASN A 20 9.79 -10.16 -3.35
N TYR A 21 9.77 -9.71 -2.09
CA TYR A 21 10.89 -9.81 -1.16
C TYR A 21 10.36 -9.90 0.28
N ASN A 22 10.54 -11.08 0.92
CA ASN A 22 10.11 -11.36 2.29
C ASN A 22 8.61 -11.05 2.54
N LYS A 23 7.72 -11.53 1.63
CA LYS A 23 6.26 -11.37 1.74
C LYS A 23 5.54 -12.72 1.92
N GLY A 24 6.19 -13.71 2.54
CA GLY A 24 5.65 -15.06 2.74
C GLY A 24 4.30 -15.12 3.42
N THR A 25 3.97 -14.12 4.26
CA THR A 25 2.66 -13.99 4.90
C THR A 25 1.55 -13.65 3.90
N TRP A 26 1.86 -12.93 2.80
CA TRP A 26 0.85 -12.28 1.95
C TRP A 26 0.88 -12.71 0.48
N ILE A 27 2.02 -13.20 -0.03
CA ILE A 27 2.21 -13.53 -1.46
C ILE A 27 1.17 -14.53 -1.97
N ARG A 28 0.64 -15.41 -1.12
CA ARG A 28 -0.41 -16.35 -1.47
C ARG A 28 -1.68 -15.63 -1.93
N ASP A 29 -2.13 -14.62 -1.18
CA ASP A 29 -3.34 -13.85 -1.51
C ASP A 29 -3.17 -13.13 -2.86
N ALA A 30 -1.97 -12.58 -3.12
CA ALA A 30 -1.66 -11.95 -4.40
C ALA A 30 -1.81 -12.95 -5.56
N ILE A 31 -1.18 -14.12 -5.47
CA ILE A 31 -1.21 -15.14 -6.53
C ILE A 31 -2.64 -15.68 -6.75
N GLU A 32 -3.39 -15.90 -5.68
CA GLU A 32 -4.79 -16.33 -5.76
C GLU A 32 -5.66 -15.29 -6.47
N GLY A 33 -5.49 -13.99 -6.16
CA GLY A 33 -6.17 -12.90 -6.86
C GLY A 33 -5.84 -12.83 -8.36
N PHE A 34 -4.61 -13.17 -8.76
CA PHE A 34 -4.22 -13.27 -10.17
C PHE A 34 -4.86 -14.46 -10.88
N LEU A 35 -4.91 -15.60 -10.22
CA LEU A 35 -5.51 -16.83 -10.78
C LEU A 35 -7.03 -16.76 -10.92
N GLN A 36 -7.69 -15.93 -10.09
CA GLN A 36 -9.12 -15.70 -10.12
C GLN A 36 -9.59 -14.75 -11.23
N GLN A 37 -8.67 -14.14 -11.99
CA GLN A 37 -9.05 -13.20 -13.05
C GLN A 37 -9.85 -13.88 -14.16
N GLU A 38 -11.02 -13.31 -14.45
CA GLU A 38 -11.95 -13.73 -15.49
C GLU A 38 -11.78 -12.83 -16.71
N THR A 39 -11.20 -13.37 -17.78
CA THR A 39 -10.91 -12.63 -19.03
C THR A 39 -11.37 -13.41 -20.25
N ASP A 40 -11.71 -12.72 -21.33
CA ASP A 40 -11.97 -13.26 -22.65
C ASP A 40 -10.71 -13.34 -23.53
N PHE A 41 -9.56 -12.99 -22.96
CA PHE A 41 -8.24 -13.05 -23.58
C PHE A 41 -7.26 -13.85 -22.70
N PRO A 42 -6.18 -14.39 -23.29
CA PRO A 42 -5.14 -15.09 -22.53
C PRO A 42 -4.28 -14.08 -21.74
N TYR A 43 -3.84 -14.50 -20.55
CA TYR A 43 -2.85 -13.77 -19.74
C TYR A 43 -1.84 -14.73 -19.11
N GLU A 44 -0.64 -14.21 -18.80
CA GLU A 44 0.40 -14.91 -18.05
C GLU A 44 0.71 -14.20 -16.73
N ILE A 45 1.32 -14.90 -15.80
CA ILE A 45 1.74 -14.39 -14.49
C ILE A 45 3.25 -14.58 -14.37
N LEU A 46 3.96 -13.48 -14.15
CA LEU A 46 5.41 -13.44 -13.94
C LEU A 46 5.67 -13.02 -12.50
N ILE A 47 6.29 -13.91 -11.71
CA ILE A 47 6.62 -13.62 -10.31
C ILE A 47 8.12 -13.69 -10.16
N ILE A 48 8.73 -12.63 -9.60
CA ILE A 48 10.15 -12.61 -9.31
C ILE A 48 10.38 -12.45 -7.82
N ASP A 49 11.13 -13.40 -7.24
CA ASP A 49 11.61 -13.32 -5.87
C ASP A 49 13.01 -12.70 -5.83
N ASP A 50 13.17 -11.65 -5.04
CA ASP A 50 14.43 -10.89 -4.92
C ASP A 50 15.35 -11.44 -3.81
N SER A 51 15.55 -12.75 -3.79
CA SER A 51 16.40 -13.45 -2.80
C SER A 51 15.84 -13.34 -1.37
N SER A 52 14.56 -13.69 -1.20
CA SER A 52 13.89 -13.73 0.11
C SER A 52 14.54 -14.74 1.04
N SER A 53 14.52 -14.44 2.33
CA SER A 53 14.99 -15.32 3.41
C SER A 53 13.85 -15.99 4.20
N ASP A 54 12.60 -15.64 3.91
CA ASP A 54 11.41 -16.26 4.46
C ASP A 54 10.89 -17.41 3.59
N ASN A 55 9.66 -17.86 3.79
CA ASN A 55 9.03 -18.94 3.04
C ASN A 55 8.41 -18.50 1.69
N SER A 56 8.59 -17.25 1.25
CA SER A 56 8.05 -16.76 -0.03
C SER A 56 8.49 -17.62 -1.23
N PRO A 57 9.78 -17.99 -1.38
CA PRO A 57 10.23 -18.77 -2.53
C PRO A 57 9.54 -20.14 -2.63
N ASP A 58 9.27 -20.78 -1.49
CA ASP A 58 8.59 -22.08 -1.45
C ASP A 58 7.14 -21.98 -1.89
N ILE A 59 6.43 -20.92 -1.45
CA ILE A 59 5.06 -20.64 -1.87
C ILE A 59 4.99 -20.36 -3.36
N ILE A 60 5.86 -19.49 -3.89
CA ILE A 60 5.92 -19.14 -5.31
C ILE A 60 6.19 -20.40 -6.14
N LYS A 61 7.10 -21.26 -5.68
CA LYS A 61 7.44 -22.52 -6.34
C LYS A 61 6.25 -23.48 -6.37
N GLU A 62 5.54 -23.65 -5.26
CA GLU A 62 4.31 -24.47 -5.16
C GLU A 62 3.29 -24.05 -6.23
N PHE A 63 3.01 -22.74 -6.35
CA PHE A 63 2.07 -22.25 -7.35
C PHE A 63 2.58 -22.41 -8.79
N ALA A 64 3.86 -22.17 -9.06
CA ALA A 64 4.43 -22.34 -10.39
C ALA A 64 4.40 -23.82 -10.84
N GLU A 65 4.61 -24.76 -9.94
CA GLU A 65 4.49 -26.20 -10.21
C GLU A 65 3.04 -26.63 -10.44
N ASN A 66 2.07 -26.03 -9.72
CA ASN A 66 0.65 -26.33 -9.87
C ASN A 66 0.02 -25.69 -11.11
N TYR A 67 0.55 -24.54 -11.57
CA TYR A 67 0.02 -23.77 -12.72
C TYR A 67 1.11 -23.47 -13.77
N PRO A 68 1.84 -24.47 -14.30
CA PRO A 68 3.00 -24.25 -15.18
C PRO A 68 2.66 -23.59 -16.51
N ASP A 69 1.41 -23.70 -16.97
CA ASP A 69 0.93 -23.05 -18.20
C ASP A 69 0.60 -21.55 -17.99
N LYS A 70 0.52 -21.08 -16.74
CA LYS A 70 0.13 -19.69 -16.39
C LYS A 70 1.20 -18.93 -15.66
N ILE A 71 1.98 -19.57 -14.78
CA ILE A 71 2.94 -18.93 -13.88
C ILE A 71 4.36 -19.24 -14.32
N ARG A 72 5.14 -18.18 -14.50
CA ARG A 72 6.59 -18.22 -14.70
C ARG A 72 7.26 -17.56 -13.49
N ALA A 73 7.98 -18.36 -12.70
CA ALA A 73 8.67 -17.89 -11.51
C ALA A 73 10.16 -17.64 -11.80
N PHE A 74 10.69 -16.55 -11.27
CA PHE A 74 12.08 -16.13 -11.37
C PHE A 74 12.65 -15.93 -9.98
N TYR A 75 13.92 -16.24 -9.79
CA TYR A 75 14.60 -16.11 -8.50
C TYR A 75 15.93 -15.39 -8.69
N ASN A 76 16.11 -14.30 -7.95
CA ASN A 76 17.41 -13.63 -7.90
C ASN A 76 18.35 -14.38 -6.94
N THR A 77 19.62 -14.46 -7.29
CA THR A 77 20.65 -15.10 -6.45
C THR A 77 21.13 -14.21 -5.31
N LYS A 78 20.80 -12.93 -5.36
CA LYS A 78 21.03 -11.91 -4.32
C LYS A 78 19.97 -10.82 -4.45
N ASN A 79 19.70 -10.12 -3.36
CA ASN A 79 18.81 -8.97 -3.39
C ASN A 79 19.39 -7.86 -4.29
N LEU A 80 18.61 -7.46 -5.30
CA LEU A 80 18.96 -6.40 -6.26
C LEU A 80 18.27 -5.07 -5.93
N GLY A 81 17.26 -5.11 -5.07
CA GLY A 81 16.35 -4.00 -4.79
C GLY A 81 15.18 -3.94 -5.78
N ILE A 82 14.12 -3.26 -5.34
CA ILE A 82 12.81 -3.27 -6.03
C ILE A 82 12.91 -2.79 -7.48
N THR A 83 13.58 -1.68 -7.74
CA THR A 83 13.68 -1.09 -9.08
C THR A 83 14.36 -2.02 -10.07
N LYS A 84 15.52 -2.59 -9.72
CA LYS A 84 16.27 -3.48 -10.62
C LYS A 84 15.54 -4.79 -10.85
N THR A 85 14.87 -5.29 -9.82
CA THR A 85 14.07 -6.52 -9.88
C THR A 85 12.82 -6.31 -10.74
N TRP A 86 12.14 -5.17 -10.61
CA TRP A 86 11.04 -4.75 -11.48
C TRP A 86 11.47 -4.67 -12.95
N ILE A 87 12.54 -3.92 -13.25
CA ILE A 87 13.07 -3.77 -14.61
C ILE A 87 13.43 -5.12 -15.22
N LYS A 88 14.02 -6.00 -14.42
CA LYS A 88 14.44 -7.34 -14.88
C LYS A 88 13.24 -8.18 -15.30
N VAL A 89 12.20 -8.26 -14.48
CA VAL A 89 11.04 -9.12 -14.76
C VAL A 89 10.14 -8.53 -15.85
N CYS A 90 10.04 -7.21 -16.01
CA CYS A 90 9.30 -6.59 -17.08
C CYS A 90 9.81 -6.98 -18.49
N LYS A 91 11.11 -7.26 -18.64
CA LYS A 91 11.71 -7.72 -19.91
C LYS A 91 11.26 -9.13 -20.32
N GLU A 92 10.70 -9.90 -19.39
CA GLU A 92 10.18 -11.24 -19.62
C GLU A 92 8.71 -11.24 -20.05
N ALA A 93 8.05 -10.08 -20.03
CA ALA A 93 6.63 -9.96 -20.39
C ALA A 93 6.41 -10.16 -21.89
N ASN A 94 5.44 -11.02 -22.23
CA ASN A 94 5.05 -11.29 -23.62
C ASN A 94 3.71 -10.62 -23.98
N GLY A 95 2.97 -10.11 -22.99
CA GLY A 95 1.69 -9.44 -23.19
C GLY A 95 1.84 -8.04 -23.83
N LYS A 96 0.79 -7.61 -24.53
CA LYS A 96 0.66 -6.22 -25.01
C LYS A 96 0.64 -5.24 -23.84
N TYR A 97 0.13 -5.68 -22.67
CA TYR A 97 0.05 -4.90 -21.45
C TYR A 97 0.77 -5.60 -20.31
N ILE A 98 1.38 -4.81 -19.43
CA ILE A 98 1.87 -5.22 -18.12
C ILE A 98 0.86 -4.76 -17.07
N ALA A 99 0.40 -5.68 -16.22
CA ALA A 99 -0.38 -5.40 -15.02
C ALA A 99 0.49 -5.61 -13.77
N ARG A 100 0.71 -4.55 -12.98
CA ARG A 100 1.55 -4.63 -11.77
C ARG A 100 0.72 -5.01 -10.54
N CYS A 101 1.30 -5.86 -9.68
CA CYS A 101 0.88 -6.04 -8.29
C CYS A 101 2.08 -6.46 -7.46
N ASP A 102 2.30 -5.82 -6.32
CA ASP A 102 3.38 -6.17 -5.41
C ASP A 102 2.94 -7.32 -4.48
N GLY A 103 3.87 -8.11 -3.97
CA GLY A 103 3.59 -9.38 -3.28
C GLY A 103 2.91 -9.26 -1.91
N ASP A 104 2.76 -8.05 -1.37
CA ASP A 104 2.02 -7.72 -0.15
C ASP A 104 0.61 -7.19 -0.38
N ASP A 105 0.23 -6.93 -1.66
CA ASP A 105 -1.09 -6.49 -2.07
C ASP A 105 -1.85 -7.63 -2.76
N TYR A 106 -3.15 -7.46 -2.97
CA TYR A 106 -3.94 -8.46 -3.72
C TYR A 106 -5.16 -7.85 -4.41
N TRP A 107 -5.58 -8.50 -5.49
CA TRP A 107 -6.74 -8.09 -6.24
C TRP A 107 -8.02 -8.76 -5.72
N VAL A 108 -9.11 -7.99 -5.68
CA VAL A 108 -10.43 -8.43 -5.17
C VAL A 108 -11.51 -8.41 -6.25
N ASP A 109 -11.24 -7.82 -7.40
CA ASP A 109 -12.15 -7.79 -8.53
C ASP A 109 -11.68 -8.78 -9.59
N ASN A 110 -12.43 -9.85 -9.79
CA ASN A 110 -12.11 -10.90 -10.76
C ASN A 110 -12.16 -10.40 -12.22
N GLU A 111 -12.86 -9.30 -12.51
CA GLU A 111 -12.93 -8.69 -13.84
C GLU A 111 -11.97 -7.50 -14.02
N LYS A 112 -11.08 -7.24 -13.04
CA LYS A 112 -10.14 -6.11 -13.08
C LYS A 112 -9.40 -5.98 -14.40
N LEU A 113 -8.75 -7.05 -14.86
CA LEU A 113 -7.98 -7.01 -16.12
C LEU A 113 -8.88 -6.73 -17.32
N LYS A 114 -10.04 -7.36 -17.41
CA LYS A 114 -11.01 -7.18 -18.49
C LYS A 114 -11.49 -5.73 -18.58
N LYS A 115 -11.86 -5.13 -17.43
CA LYS A 115 -12.30 -3.74 -17.33
C LYS A 115 -11.20 -2.76 -17.74
N GLN A 116 -9.99 -2.95 -17.24
CA GLN A 116 -8.88 -2.05 -17.52
C GLN A 116 -8.39 -2.14 -18.97
N VAL A 117 -8.32 -3.34 -19.54
CA VAL A 117 -7.98 -3.52 -20.96
C VAL A 117 -9.05 -2.87 -21.85
N ALA A 118 -10.34 -3.11 -21.59
CA ALA A 118 -11.42 -2.49 -22.34
C ALA A 118 -11.36 -0.95 -22.25
N LEU A 119 -11.03 -0.41 -21.08
CA LEU A 119 -10.87 1.02 -20.87
C LEU A 119 -9.70 1.59 -21.67
N LEU A 120 -8.54 0.92 -21.68
CA LEU A 120 -7.37 1.33 -22.49
C LEU A 120 -7.64 1.24 -23.99
N GLU A 121 -8.25 0.17 -24.46
CA GLU A 121 -8.57 -0.02 -25.89
C GLU A 121 -9.59 1.02 -26.40
N SER A 122 -10.49 1.49 -25.53
CA SER A 122 -11.46 2.55 -25.88
C SER A 122 -10.92 3.96 -25.74
N SER A 123 -9.80 4.14 -25.01
CA SER A 123 -9.24 5.45 -24.71
C SER A 123 -8.30 5.93 -25.80
N GLN A 124 -8.59 7.07 -26.43
CA GLN A 124 -7.68 7.67 -27.39
C GLN A 124 -6.48 8.33 -26.69
N GLY A 125 -5.28 7.83 -26.98
CA GLY A 125 -4.01 8.43 -26.54
C GLY A 125 -3.62 8.13 -25.08
N SER A 126 -4.29 7.20 -24.40
CA SER A 126 -3.85 6.68 -23.12
C SER A 126 -3.25 5.28 -23.28
N LEU A 127 -2.07 5.09 -22.71
CA LEU A 127 -1.36 3.81 -22.67
C LEU A 127 -1.19 3.30 -21.25
N TRP A 128 -1.85 3.93 -20.29
CA TRP A 128 -1.75 3.64 -18.86
C TRP A 128 -3.07 3.86 -18.14
N CYS A 129 -3.44 2.92 -17.29
CA CYS A 129 -4.66 2.94 -16.52
C CYS A 129 -4.38 2.52 -15.07
N SER A 130 -5.07 3.15 -14.11
CA SER A 130 -5.12 2.74 -12.71
C SER A 130 -6.56 2.65 -12.22
N THR A 131 -6.75 2.06 -11.03
CA THR A 131 -8.05 1.96 -10.37
C THR A 131 -7.99 2.53 -8.96
N ASP A 132 -9.12 2.58 -8.28
CA ASP A 132 -9.17 2.79 -6.83
C ASP A 132 -8.80 1.51 -6.07
N PHE A 133 -8.64 1.62 -4.76
CA PHE A 133 -8.24 0.53 -3.88
C PHE A 133 -8.79 0.70 -2.46
N ASP A 134 -8.89 -0.42 -1.76
CA ASP A 134 -9.20 -0.47 -0.32
C ASP A 134 -7.91 -0.51 0.50
N ILE A 135 -7.97 -0.09 1.76
CA ILE A 135 -6.84 -0.14 2.70
C ILE A 135 -7.18 -1.05 3.87
N ILE A 136 -6.25 -1.97 4.20
CA ILE A 136 -6.36 -2.85 5.36
C ILE A 136 -5.08 -2.81 6.22
N LEU A 137 -5.22 -3.17 7.49
CA LEU A 137 -4.12 -3.46 8.40
C LEU A 137 -3.59 -4.89 8.20
N PRO A 138 -2.40 -5.23 8.74
CA PRO A 138 -1.81 -6.57 8.60
C PRO A 138 -2.67 -7.70 9.16
N ASP A 139 -3.54 -7.41 10.14
CA ASP A 139 -4.50 -8.36 10.73
C ASP A 139 -5.76 -8.57 9.88
N GLY A 140 -5.85 -7.92 8.71
CA GLY A 140 -7.00 -7.97 7.81
C GLY A 140 -8.11 -6.97 8.12
N THR A 141 -7.96 -6.14 9.18
CA THR A 141 -8.96 -5.11 9.50
C THR A 141 -9.00 -4.07 8.37
N LYS A 142 -10.16 -3.93 7.72
CA LYS A 142 -10.37 -2.90 6.70
C LYS A 142 -10.50 -1.53 7.36
N THR A 143 -9.61 -0.61 7.02
CA THR A 143 -9.60 0.75 7.55
C THR A 143 -10.30 1.74 6.64
N HIS A 144 -10.13 1.59 5.33
CA HIS A 144 -10.74 2.47 4.35
C HIS A 144 -11.18 1.69 3.11
N THR A 145 -12.26 2.14 2.48
CA THR A 145 -12.74 1.67 1.18
C THR A 145 -12.60 2.79 0.16
N SER A 146 -12.30 2.46 -1.10
CA SER A 146 -12.18 3.43 -2.19
C SER A 146 -11.36 4.65 -1.78
N ALA A 147 -10.09 4.43 -1.45
CA ALA A 147 -9.23 5.40 -0.77
C ALA A 147 -9.04 6.72 -1.56
N LEU A 148 -9.09 6.67 -2.89
CA LEU A 148 -8.98 7.84 -3.75
C LEU A 148 -10.32 8.57 -3.87
N GLU A 149 -11.41 7.86 -4.13
CA GLU A 149 -12.75 8.46 -4.29
C GLU A 149 -13.27 9.05 -2.96
N ASN A 150 -12.92 8.44 -1.83
CA ASN A 150 -13.27 8.97 -0.50
C ASN A 150 -12.28 10.01 0.02
N GLY A 151 -11.30 10.43 -0.78
CA GLY A 151 -10.36 11.50 -0.44
C GLY A 151 -9.39 11.18 0.68
N ILE A 152 -9.19 9.89 1.00
CA ILE A 152 -8.20 9.45 2.00
C ILE A 152 -6.78 9.69 1.48
N MET A 153 -6.58 9.49 0.18
CA MET A 153 -5.32 9.78 -0.51
C MET A 153 -5.57 10.71 -1.70
N VAL A 154 -4.62 11.60 -1.97
CA VAL A 154 -4.69 12.53 -3.11
C VAL A 154 -4.27 11.79 -4.37
N ARG A 155 -5.19 11.65 -5.33
CA ARG A 155 -4.91 11.05 -6.62
C ARG A 155 -4.06 11.98 -7.49
N ALA A 156 -2.95 11.46 -8.03
CA ALA A 156 -2.20 12.13 -9.08
C ALA A 156 -3.01 12.14 -10.39
N THR A 157 -3.12 13.29 -11.05
CA THR A 157 -3.96 13.50 -12.23
C THR A 157 -3.21 13.97 -13.48
N SER A 158 -2.05 14.58 -13.30
CA SER A 158 -1.17 15.04 -14.37
C SER A 158 0.28 15.07 -13.92
N TYR A 159 1.19 15.35 -14.83
CA TYR A 159 2.61 15.51 -14.53
C TYR A 159 2.85 16.66 -13.54
N GLU A 160 2.28 17.84 -13.80
CA GLU A 160 2.38 19.01 -12.94
C GLU A 160 1.72 18.78 -11.57
N ASN A 161 0.57 18.08 -11.56
CA ASN A 161 -0.10 17.71 -10.30
C ASN A 161 0.79 16.78 -9.47
N LEU A 162 1.39 15.75 -10.08
CA LEU A 162 2.29 14.84 -9.38
C LEU A 162 3.53 15.55 -8.83
N LEU A 163 4.15 16.44 -9.63
CA LEU A 163 5.26 17.28 -9.18
C LEU A 163 4.89 18.19 -8.01
N ALA A 164 3.67 18.75 -8.00
CA ALA A 164 3.24 19.69 -6.97
C ALA A 164 2.82 18.99 -5.66
N THR A 165 2.18 17.81 -5.75
CA THR A 165 1.47 17.20 -4.63
C THR A 165 2.12 15.93 -4.11
N LYS A 166 3.06 15.33 -4.86
CA LYS A 166 3.50 13.94 -4.64
C LYS A 166 2.30 12.98 -4.57
N GLY A 167 1.27 13.27 -5.39
CA GLY A 167 0.02 12.50 -5.41
C GLY A 167 0.25 11.02 -5.69
N PHE A 168 -0.76 10.24 -5.46
CA PHE A 168 -0.65 8.79 -5.44
C PHE A 168 -1.45 8.15 -6.58
N THR A 169 -0.83 7.19 -7.26
CA THR A 169 -1.52 6.15 -8.01
C THR A 169 -0.94 4.83 -7.54
N MET A 170 -1.77 3.97 -6.94
CA MET A 170 -1.30 2.73 -6.37
C MET A 170 -0.75 1.79 -7.43
N ALA A 171 0.52 1.42 -7.32
CA ALA A 171 1.23 0.62 -8.32
C ALA A 171 0.56 -0.73 -8.61
N SER A 172 0.04 -1.40 -7.58
CA SER A 172 -0.66 -2.68 -7.70
C SER A 172 -2.02 -2.60 -8.43
N THR A 173 -2.43 -1.38 -8.83
CA THR A 173 -3.60 -1.17 -9.68
C THR A 173 -3.28 -0.96 -11.16
N TRP A 174 -2.01 -0.76 -11.53
CA TRP A 174 -1.64 -0.33 -12.88
C TRP A 174 -1.81 -1.41 -13.94
N VAL A 175 -2.28 -0.98 -15.11
CA VAL A 175 -2.14 -1.67 -16.38
C VAL A 175 -1.53 -0.68 -17.38
N VAL A 176 -0.39 -1.05 -17.97
CA VAL A 176 0.41 -0.17 -18.84
C VAL A 176 0.78 -0.90 -20.11
N ALA A 177 0.79 -0.25 -21.24
CA ALA A 177 1.30 -0.83 -22.49
C ALA A 177 2.76 -1.26 -22.30
N THR A 178 3.08 -2.49 -22.67
CA THR A 178 4.41 -3.10 -22.40
C THR A 178 5.55 -2.30 -23.01
N ASN A 179 5.42 -1.83 -24.26
CA ASN A 179 6.43 -0.99 -24.90
C ASN A 179 6.69 0.30 -24.11
N LEU A 180 5.63 0.97 -23.64
CA LEU A 180 5.76 2.18 -22.81
C LEU A 180 6.46 1.87 -21.49
N MET A 181 6.09 0.77 -20.81
CA MET A 181 6.74 0.39 -19.54
C MET A 181 8.23 0.09 -19.73
N LEU A 182 8.61 -0.54 -20.83
CA LEU A 182 10.03 -0.80 -21.14
C LEU A 182 10.79 0.50 -21.40
N GLU A 183 10.21 1.44 -22.15
CA GLU A 183 10.79 2.78 -22.36
C GLU A 183 10.94 3.56 -21.04
N VAL A 184 9.94 3.48 -20.16
CA VAL A 184 9.99 4.08 -18.82
C VAL A 184 11.10 3.45 -17.98
N ASN A 185 11.20 2.13 -17.99
CA ASN A 185 12.22 1.39 -17.25
C ASN A 185 13.66 1.75 -17.70
N ASP A 186 13.85 2.08 -18.98
CA ASP A 186 15.15 2.53 -19.50
C ASP A 186 15.47 3.99 -19.14
N ALA A 187 14.47 4.79 -18.75
CA ALA A 187 14.60 6.21 -18.45
C ALA A 187 14.75 6.54 -16.96
N ILE A 188 14.39 5.61 -16.06
CA ILE A 188 14.45 5.82 -14.61
C ILE A 188 15.83 5.54 -14.02
N ASP A 189 16.17 6.22 -12.92
CA ASP A 189 17.35 5.89 -12.13
C ASP A 189 17.13 4.59 -11.34
N THR A 190 17.99 3.60 -11.59
CA THR A 190 17.95 2.31 -10.88
C THR A 190 18.44 2.39 -9.44
N GLY A 191 19.00 3.50 -9.01
CA GLY A 191 19.40 3.80 -7.64
C GLY A 191 18.33 4.55 -6.84
N ALA A 192 17.22 4.92 -7.46
CA ALA A 192 16.12 5.63 -6.80
C ALA A 192 15.54 4.78 -5.64
N ILE A 193 15.22 5.46 -4.55
CA ILE A 193 14.63 4.82 -3.35
C ILE A 193 13.17 4.43 -3.57
N ASP A 194 12.46 5.23 -4.35
CA ASP A 194 11.06 5.01 -4.67
C ASP A 194 10.94 4.83 -6.19
N ASP A 195 10.84 3.58 -6.61
CA ASP A 195 10.66 3.25 -8.03
C ASP A 195 9.33 3.76 -8.57
N THR A 196 8.26 3.69 -7.75
CA THR A 196 6.91 4.03 -8.18
C THR A 196 6.77 5.51 -8.49
N PHE A 197 7.41 6.41 -7.72
CA PHE A 197 7.35 7.84 -7.98
C PHE A 197 8.03 8.22 -9.30
N ASN A 198 9.22 7.66 -9.57
CA ASN A 198 9.94 7.88 -10.83
C ASN A 198 9.17 7.31 -12.03
N ILE A 199 8.63 6.09 -11.88
CA ILE A 199 7.80 5.47 -12.92
C ILE A 199 6.56 6.33 -13.21
N GLN A 200 5.87 6.83 -12.19
CA GLN A 200 4.71 7.71 -12.38
C GLN A 200 5.06 9.00 -13.11
N LEU A 201 6.17 9.65 -12.75
CA LEU A 201 6.65 10.86 -13.43
C LEU A 201 6.90 10.59 -14.91
N GLU A 202 7.56 9.48 -15.25
CA GLU A 202 7.82 9.09 -16.64
C GLU A 202 6.54 8.73 -17.40
N LEU A 203 5.57 8.06 -16.74
CA LEU A 203 4.28 7.71 -17.32
C LEU A 203 3.45 8.97 -17.62
N PHE A 204 3.28 9.86 -16.66
CA PHE A 204 2.54 11.11 -16.85
C PHE A 204 3.19 12.05 -17.89
N TYR A 205 4.52 12.00 -17.98
CA TYR A 205 5.23 12.77 -19.00
C TYR A 205 4.95 12.27 -20.43
N ARG A 206 4.78 10.94 -20.62
CA ARG A 206 4.63 10.32 -21.95
C ARG A 206 3.18 10.10 -22.37
N THR A 207 2.28 9.90 -21.41
CA THR A 207 0.89 9.54 -21.70
C THR A 207 -0.06 10.08 -20.63
N LYS A 208 -1.34 10.12 -20.96
CA LYS A 208 -2.39 10.46 -19.98
C LYS A 208 -2.78 9.22 -19.18
N LEU A 209 -3.08 9.44 -17.91
CA LEU A 209 -3.68 8.41 -17.06
C LEU A 209 -5.17 8.26 -17.41
N THR A 210 -5.61 7.05 -17.67
CA THR A 210 -7.02 6.69 -17.64
C THR A 210 -7.33 6.03 -16.31
N TYR A 211 -8.42 6.42 -15.67
CA TYR A 211 -8.75 6.00 -14.31
C TYR A 211 -10.12 5.33 -14.24
N LEU A 212 -10.18 4.17 -13.57
CA LEU A 212 -11.41 3.46 -13.27
C LEU A 212 -11.75 3.67 -11.78
N PRO A 213 -12.88 4.34 -11.43
CA PRO A 213 -13.22 4.67 -10.05
C PRO A 213 -13.85 3.48 -9.31
N GLU A 214 -13.23 2.30 -9.41
CA GLU A 214 -13.62 1.08 -8.75
C GLU A 214 -12.45 0.54 -7.94
N ALA A 215 -12.68 0.17 -6.67
CA ALA A 215 -11.66 -0.46 -5.83
C ALA A 215 -11.47 -1.92 -6.27
N THR A 216 -10.42 -2.18 -7.04
CA THR A 216 -10.12 -3.51 -7.57
C THR A 216 -9.01 -4.23 -6.80
N THR A 217 -8.35 -3.52 -5.91
CA THR A 217 -7.13 -3.95 -5.22
C THR A 217 -7.22 -3.60 -3.74
N VAL A 218 -6.58 -4.37 -2.91
CA VAL A 218 -6.40 -4.10 -1.48
C VAL A 218 -4.94 -3.80 -1.21
N TYR A 219 -4.71 -2.64 -0.58
CA TYR A 219 -3.42 -2.17 -0.11
C TYR A 219 -3.24 -2.47 1.38
N ARG A 220 -2.17 -3.18 1.73
CA ARG A 220 -1.81 -3.44 3.13
C ARG A 220 -0.88 -2.36 3.67
N VAL A 221 -1.29 -1.73 4.78
CA VAL A 221 -0.49 -0.71 5.49
C VAL A 221 -0.15 -1.18 6.91
N GLY A 222 0.81 -0.51 7.57
CA GLY A 222 1.13 -0.80 8.98
C GLY A 222 2.12 -1.96 9.20
N HIS A 223 2.76 -2.45 8.14
CA HIS A 223 3.95 -3.30 8.21
C HIS A 223 5.17 -2.50 7.77
N GLU A 224 6.38 -3.03 7.96
CA GLU A 224 7.59 -2.39 7.45
C GLU A 224 7.50 -2.24 5.92
N SER A 225 7.33 -1.01 5.48
CA SER A 225 7.20 -0.63 4.08
C SER A 225 8.16 0.52 3.80
N ASP A 226 8.88 0.44 2.68
CA ASP A 226 9.76 1.53 2.23
C ASP A 226 8.94 2.79 1.88
N SER A 227 7.67 2.62 1.48
CA SER A 227 6.77 3.72 1.12
C SER A 227 6.23 4.49 2.32
N HIS A 228 6.07 3.85 3.49
CA HIS A 228 5.52 4.44 4.70
C HIS A 228 6.32 3.99 5.93
N PRO A 229 7.58 4.47 6.07
CA PRO A 229 8.39 4.11 7.23
C PRO A 229 7.80 4.68 8.52
N ALA A 230 7.67 3.82 9.54
CA ALA A 230 7.20 4.25 10.87
C ALA A 230 8.20 5.16 11.59
N ASP A 231 9.48 5.09 11.24
CA ASP A 231 10.54 5.93 11.79
C ASP A 231 10.50 7.32 11.16
N THR A 232 10.38 8.35 12.00
CA THR A 232 10.28 9.76 11.57
C THR A 232 11.51 10.26 10.84
N ILE A 233 12.72 9.75 11.16
CA ILE A 233 13.96 10.12 10.49
C ILE A 233 13.98 9.54 9.08
N LYS A 234 13.63 8.26 8.94
CA LYS A 234 13.50 7.60 7.63
C LYS A 234 12.43 8.26 6.77
N ALA A 235 11.28 8.62 7.36
CA ALA A 235 10.20 9.34 6.69
C ALA A 235 10.68 10.71 6.15
N LYS A 236 11.42 11.46 6.98
CA LYS A 236 12.01 12.73 6.55
C LYS A 236 13.02 12.54 5.42
N GLN A 237 13.96 11.60 5.56
CA GLN A 237 14.94 11.30 4.51
C GLN A 237 14.28 10.90 3.19
N ARG A 238 13.18 10.11 3.25
CA ARG A 238 12.39 9.77 2.07
C ARG A 238 11.78 11.02 1.43
N ASN A 239 11.17 11.90 2.23
CA ASN A 239 10.59 13.15 1.70
C ASN A 239 11.62 14.09 1.08
N ASP A 240 12.82 14.19 1.67
CA ASP A 240 13.92 14.99 1.11
C ASP A 240 14.34 14.44 -0.26
N ARG A 241 14.45 13.12 -0.42
CA ARG A 241 14.78 12.49 -1.71
C ARG A 241 13.67 12.61 -2.75
N LEU A 242 12.40 12.53 -2.34
CA LEU A 242 11.29 12.80 -3.26
C LEU A 242 11.34 14.25 -3.79
N LEU A 243 11.73 15.20 -2.93
CA LEU A 243 11.95 16.58 -3.36
C LEU A 243 13.11 16.69 -4.35
N GLU A 244 14.24 16.03 -4.08
CA GLU A 244 15.36 15.97 -5.02
C GLU A 244 14.92 15.44 -6.38
N THR A 245 14.19 14.33 -6.40
CA THR A 245 13.61 13.76 -7.63
C THR A 245 12.66 14.72 -8.34
N GLN A 246 11.79 15.44 -7.61
CA GLN A 246 10.92 16.46 -8.22
C GLN A 246 11.72 17.54 -8.94
N LEU A 247 12.78 18.06 -8.30
CA LEU A 247 13.64 19.09 -8.87
C LEU A 247 14.41 18.58 -10.11
N GLU A 248 14.96 17.37 -10.03
CA GLU A 248 15.62 16.71 -11.17
C GLU A 248 14.68 16.55 -12.36
N TYR A 249 13.43 16.14 -12.14
CA TYR A 249 12.45 15.94 -13.21
C TYR A 249 11.93 17.26 -13.80
N ILE A 250 11.84 18.33 -13.00
CA ILE A 250 11.58 19.68 -13.50
C ILE A 250 12.70 20.12 -14.45
N ASP A 251 13.96 19.91 -14.09
CA ASP A 251 15.11 20.27 -14.93
C ASP A 251 15.20 19.35 -16.15
N LYS A 252 15.00 18.04 -15.99
CA LYS A 252 15.04 17.03 -17.07
C LYS A 252 14.05 17.33 -18.19
N TYR A 253 12.86 17.81 -17.85
CA TYR A 253 11.75 18.04 -18.79
C TYR A 253 11.31 19.50 -18.86
N ARG A 254 12.21 20.42 -18.56
CA ARG A 254 11.98 21.86 -18.41
C ARG A 254 11.18 22.48 -19.55
N ASP A 255 11.47 22.09 -20.76
CA ASP A 255 10.84 22.67 -21.99
C ASP A 255 9.37 22.22 -22.18
N LYS A 256 8.91 21.25 -21.41
CA LYS A 256 7.55 20.68 -21.50
C LYS A 256 6.72 20.89 -20.25
N VAL A 257 7.32 21.33 -19.14
CA VAL A 257 6.60 21.64 -17.91
C VAL A 257 5.76 22.90 -18.10
N ASP A 258 4.46 22.82 -17.85
CA ASP A 258 3.64 24.02 -17.69
C ASP A 258 3.87 24.63 -16.30
N PHE A 259 4.81 25.59 -16.23
CA PHE A 259 5.17 26.25 -14.97
C PHE A 259 4.02 27.05 -14.35
N VAL A 260 3.06 27.52 -15.15
CA VAL A 260 1.87 28.22 -14.64
C VAL A 260 0.97 27.23 -13.94
N GLU A 261 0.72 26.08 -14.55
CA GLU A 261 -0.08 25.02 -13.96
C GLU A 261 0.62 24.41 -12.74
N LEU A 262 1.91 24.13 -12.83
CA LEU A 262 2.71 23.65 -11.69
C LEU A 262 2.64 24.63 -10.51
N SER A 263 2.74 25.93 -10.74
CA SER A 263 2.63 26.95 -9.68
C SER A 263 1.26 26.95 -9.03
N LYS A 264 0.18 26.88 -9.83
CA LYS A 264 -1.20 26.81 -9.30
C LYS A 264 -1.41 25.55 -8.45
N GLN A 265 -0.99 24.40 -8.93
CA GLN A 265 -1.09 23.13 -8.23
C GLN A 265 -0.30 23.17 -6.90
N SER A 266 0.92 23.73 -6.92
CA SER A 266 1.77 23.86 -5.73
C SER A 266 1.16 24.80 -4.69
N MET A 267 0.60 25.97 -5.11
CA MET A 267 -0.08 26.88 -4.20
C MET A 267 -1.33 26.24 -3.59
N THR A 268 -2.12 25.53 -4.40
CA THR A 268 -3.31 24.80 -3.92
C THR A 268 -2.91 23.71 -2.92
N ALA A 269 -1.89 22.93 -3.23
CA ALA A 269 -1.39 21.88 -2.33
C ALA A 269 -0.88 22.46 -1.00
N SER A 270 -0.14 23.58 -1.04
CA SER A 270 0.34 24.28 0.14
C SER A 270 -0.81 24.77 1.01
N THR A 271 -1.83 25.39 0.41
CA THR A 271 -3.02 25.89 1.13
C THR A 271 -3.80 24.75 1.79
N ASN A 272 -3.96 23.62 1.08
CA ASN A 272 -4.63 22.44 1.64
C ASN A 272 -3.82 21.84 2.81
N LEU A 273 -2.50 21.79 2.69
CA LEU A 273 -1.63 21.32 3.77
C LEU A 273 -1.71 22.22 5.00
N GLU A 274 -1.74 23.57 4.82
CA GLU A 274 -1.93 24.51 5.90
C GLU A 274 -3.29 24.30 6.61
N ALA A 275 -4.37 24.09 5.86
CA ALA A 275 -5.68 23.80 6.43
C ALA A 275 -5.67 22.50 7.25
N MET A 276 -5.07 21.42 6.72
CA MET A 276 -4.93 20.14 7.44
C MET A 276 -4.12 20.28 8.74
N LEU A 277 -3.01 21.03 8.70
CA LEU A 277 -2.18 21.28 9.88
C LEU A 277 -2.93 22.09 10.95
N LEU A 278 -3.77 23.05 10.56
CA LEU A 278 -4.62 23.82 11.48
C LEU A 278 -5.66 22.93 12.15
N ASP A 279 -6.29 22.04 11.38
CA ASP A 279 -7.27 21.09 11.91
C ASP A 279 -6.64 20.09 12.88
N GLU A 280 -5.51 19.51 12.51
CA GLU A 280 -4.76 18.59 13.39
C GLU A 280 -4.31 19.27 14.67
N ARG A 281 -3.83 20.52 14.59
CA ARG A 281 -3.49 21.32 15.77
C ARG A 281 -4.69 21.55 16.68
N SER A 282 -5.87 21.79 16.10
CA SER A 282 -7.12 21.94 16.86
C SER A 282 -7.51 20.66 17.58
N ASN A 283 -7.41 19.53 16.87
CA ASN A 283 -7.70 18.20 17.42
C ASN A 283 -6.75 17.84 18.58
N LEU A 284 -5.45 18.11 18.42
CA LEU A 284 -4.45 17.92 19.49
C LEU A 284 -4.74 18.79 20.71
N LEU A 285 -5.14 20.04 20.51
CA LEU A 285 -5.51 20.93 21.61
C LEU A 285 -6.71 20.39 22.37
N GLN A 286 -7.75 19.94 21.67
CA GLN A 286 -8.95 19.36 22.28
C GLN A 286 -8.63 18.05 23.02
N ALA A 287 -7.80 17.20 22.46
CA ALA A 287 -7.33 15.97 23.12
C ALA A 287 -6.58 16.28 24.42
N ASN A 288 -5.68 17.27 24.42
CA ASN A 288 -4.95 17.70 25.61
C ASN A 288 -5.89 18.25 26.70
N ILE A 289 -6.95 19.00 26.33
CA ILE A 289 -7.96 19.47 27.28
C ILE A 289 -8.67 18.28 27.93
N THR A 290 -9.08 17.29 27.12
CA THR A 290 -9.76 16.08 27.60
C THR A 290 -8.87 15.26 28.55
N ILE A 291 -7.60 15.07 28.21
CA ILE A 291 -6.62 14.37 29.05
C ILE A 291 -6.47 15.09 30.39
N ARG A 292 -6.39 16.42 30.39
CA ARG A 292 -6.30 17.21 31.62
C ARG A 292 -7.54 17.05 32.52
N GLN A 293 -8.72 17.10 31.93
CA GLN A 293 -9.99 16.87 32.67
C GLN A 293 -10.06 15.46 33.28
N GLN A 294 -9.60 14.45 32.54
CA GLN A 294 -9.52 13.07 33.05
C GLN A 294 -8.53 12.95 34.20
N GLN A 295 -7.38 13.63 34.13
CA GLN A 295 -6.39 13.64 35.19
C GLN A 295 -6.95 14.29 36.46
N GLU A 296 -7.63 15.44 36.35
CA GLU A 296 -8.27 16.11 37.46
C GLU A 296 -9.33 15.23 38.13
N LEU A 297 -10.11 14.46 37.34
CA LEU A 297 -11.08 13.50 37.86
C LEU A 297 -10.40 12.33 38.61
N LEU A 298 -9.29 11.81 38.07
CA LEU A 298 -8.51 10.77 38.71
C LEU A 298 -7.95 11.23 40.07
N ASP A 299 -7.41 12.44 40.13
CA ASP A 299 -6.87 13.03 41.36
C ASP A 299 -7.98 13.24 42.42
N GLU A 300 -9.20 13.63 41.99
CA GLU A 300 -10.37 13.70 42.86
C GLU A 300 -10.80 12.33 43.41
N LEU A 301 -10.82 11.33 42.54
CA LEU A 301 -11.16 9.95 42.93
C LEU A 301 -10.13 9.37 43.89
N ASP A 302 -8.85 9.58 43.66
CA ASP A 302 -7.77 9.17 44.53
C ASP A 302 -7.88 9.83 45.92
N SER A 303 -8.21 11.12 45.95
CA SER A 303 -8.47 11.84 47.22
C SER A 303 -9.65 11.24 47.99
N ARG A 304 -10.76 10.92 47.31
CA ARG A 304 -11.94 10.29 47.90
C ARG A 304 -11.63 8.88 48.40
N ILE A 305 -10.86 8.09 47.65
CA ILE A 305 -10.40 6.74 48.09
C ILE A 305 -9.57 6.87 49.36
N LYS A 306 -8.69 7.85 49.44
CA LYS A 306 -7.85 8.10 50.60
C LYS A 306 -8.67 8.50 51.82
N GLU A 307 -9.67 9.39 51.65
CA GLU A 307 -10.63 9.74 52.71
C GLU A 307 -11.41 8.53 53.23
N ILE A 308 -11.89 7.65 52.31
CA ILE A 308 -12.58 6.42 52.68
C ILE A 308 -11.67 5.51 53.47
N GLN A 309 -10.43 5.31 53.00
CA GLN A 309 -9.43 4.46 53.67
C GLN A 309 -9.06 4.99 55.06
N ASP A 310 -9.02 6.30 55.22
CA ASP A 310 -8.71 6.97 56.48
C ASP A 310 -9.91 7.03 57.44
N SER A 311 -11.10 6.79 56.94
CA SER A 311 -12.32 6.85 57.75
C SER A 311 -12.31 5.84 58.86
N LYS A 312 -12.86 6.22 60.05
CA LYS A 312 -12.99 5.32 61.20
C LYS A 312 -13.78 4.03 60.88
N ARG A 313 -14.76 4.11 59.96
CA ARG A 313 -15.57 2.95 59.53
C ARG A 313 -14.75 1.94 58.73
N TYR A 314 -13.89 2.38 57.83
CA TYR A 314 -13.02 1.50 57.04
C TYR A 314 -11.96 0.84 57.92
N LYS A 315 -11.34 1.58 58.83
CA LYS A 315 -10.36 1.08 59.79
C LYS A 315 -11.02 0.06 60.77
N LEU A 316 -12.26 0.30 61.17
CA LEU A 316 -13.03 -0.64 61.98
C LEU A 316 -13.42 -1.90 61.19
N ALA A 317 -13.83 -1.79 59.93
CA ALA A 317 -14.14 -2.92 59.07
C ALA A 317 -12.90 -3.79 58.81
N GLY A 318 -11.74 -3.19 58.57
CA GLY A 318 -10.46 -3.87 58.46
C GLY A 318 -10.05 -4.61 59.74
N ALA A 319 -10.23 -3.96 60.91
CA ALA A 319 -9.97 -4.58 62.21
C ALA A 319 -10.92 -5.76 62.53
N MET A 320 -12.16 -5.74 62.07
CA MET A 320 -13.12 -6.86 62.19
C MET A 320 -12.86 -7.98 61.16
N ALA A 321 -12.35 -7.67 59.99
CA ALA A 321 -12.03 -8.66 58.96
C ALA A 321 -10.80 -9.50 59.28
N TYR A 322 -9.83 -8.95 59.99
CA TYR A 322 -8.61 -9.66 60.40
C TYR A 322 -8.88 -10.88 61.34
N PRO A 323 -9.73 -10.79 62.35
CA PRO A 323 -10.09 -11.95 63.17
C PRO A 323 -10.87 -13.03 62.39
N MET A 324 -11.71 -12.64 61.39
CA MET A 324 -12.48 -13.58 60.59
C MET A 324 -11.59 -14.33 59.59
N ALA A 325 -10.58 -13.69 59.02
CA ALA A 325 -9.58 -14.33 58.15
C ALA A 325 -8.70 -15.30 58.94
N TYR A 326 -8.36 -14.97 60.19
CA TYR A 326 -7.62 -15.84 61.10
C TYR A 326 -8.46 -17.07 61.50
N LEU A 327 -9.74 -16.90 61.85
CA LEU A 327 -10.66 -17.98 62.16
C LEU A 327 -10.93 -18.92 60.97
N LYS A 328 -10.99 -18.41 59.73
CA LYS A 328 -11.07 -19.24 58.52
C LYS A 328 -9.79 -20.07 58.30
N ARG A 329 -8.62 -19.52 58.60
CA ARG A 329 -7.33 -20.20 58.47
C ARG A 329 -7.17 -21.31 59.55
N VAL A 330 -7.71 -21.09 60.75
CA VAL A 330 -7.68 -22.08 61.81
C VAL A 330 -8.68 -23.22 61.56
N LYS A 331 -9.90 -22.92 61.05
CA LYS A 331 -10.88 -23.95 60.65
C LYS A 331 -10.45 -24.80 59.46
N GLY A 332 -9.60 -24.30 58.56
CA GLY A 332 -9.05 -25.06 57.45
C GLY A 332 -7.90 -26.03 57.82
N ARG A 333 -7.39 -25.97 59.06
CA ARG A 333 -6.33 -26.86 59.56
C ARG A 333 -6.88 -28.09 60.36
N PHE A 334 -8.20 -28.17 60.57
CA PHE A 334 -8.88 -29.28 61.27
C PHE A 334 -9.89 -30.04 60.38
N ARG A 335 -9.61 -30.07 59.05
CA ARG A 335 -10.26 -30.99 58.09
C ARG A 335 -9.22 -31.78 57.31
#